data_2de650fa6c1dd6fdce8232a040368e77
#
_entry.id   2de650fa6c1dd6fdce8232a040368e77
#
_cell.length_a   1.000
_cell.length_b   1.000
_cell.length_c   1.000
_cell.angle_alpha   90.00
_cell.angle_beta   90.00
_cell.angle_gamma   90.00
#
_symmetry.space_group_name_H-M   'P 1'
#
loop_
_entity.id
_entity.type
_entity.pdbx_description
1 polymer ?
#
loop_
_entity_poly.entity_id
_entity_poly.type
_entity_poly.pdbx_seq_one_letter_code
_entity_poly.pdbx_strand_id
1 'polypeptide(L)'
;AAEKLSYLTSQVKIFERGVKNLNSDAYALVGQWLCDQNDVEGAEMSLFRPEYKGKDQNGNFYPECYIIPLDGENQTNLQAASDMMEWLTRNDVKVNVTEKSFTYDGVTYPAGTMIVSMYQAKRSVANGALYDGTLINSWTVLYSEGITSFNETRGFDMVTVAEPAAYKTIAAVCGDAMDHNDALAYTNALSSYFTGEKNKDVILSNASEDSTAAVNELLKAGKTVGMITSGSYMGDFICSYTDYQSVAGKYLLSATGVDKTDVKAKVITKSPTVYVSGTPAESGAGFVYTPQISQSAGWNYDMSAMALMGFTTTSDVTKADAALGATKLDAAAKTAVKNGLPYIGYSYSAASSASDLISGVEYTELDGAMDCLTPVVYPNKTLVNASYIADGDDILYAYGLGYFSKVPSGATVLVKSDKTKTPTEGFIPTNTSERAAGFKAYMNGGVQGFAYKENGMNLVLFANSLTHKVHQRDEYAYISNFLFSSVLSTENYDGSASLPFTDVADDAYYADAVVWAVAKNITSGATATTFAPNASCTRGQMVTFLWRAAGSPEPKSTTTAFTDVKSGAYYEKAVAWAVENNVTTGTSS
;
A
#
# COMPACT_ATOMS: atom_id res chain seq x y z
N ALA A 1 24.22 23.10 -32.20
CA ALA A 1 24.89 21.81 -32.46
C ALA A 1 26.06 21.60 -31.49
N ALA A 2 26.92 22.62 -31.28
CA ALA A 2 28.07 22.53 -30.36
C ALA A 2 27.64 22.31 -28.89
N GLU A 3 26.64 23.02 -28.41
CA GLU A 3 26.08 22.87 -27.06
C GLU A 3 25.51 21.47 -26.83
N LYS A 4 24.76 20.93 -27.80
CA LYS A 4 24.21 19.58 -27.72
C LYS A 4 25.30 18.50 -27.71
N LEU A 5 26.39 18.73 -28.46
CA LEU A 5 27.53 17.82 -28.47
C LEU A 5 28.28 17.87 -27.15
N SER A 6 28.49 19.08 -26.59
CA SER A 6 29.09 19.26 -25.26
C SER A 6 28.28 18.55 -24.17
N TYR A 7 26.98 18.74 -24.18
CA TYR A 7 26.06 18.03 -23.26
C TYR A 7 26.18 16.49 -23.36
N LEU A 8 26.08 15.95 -24.57
CA LEU A 8 26.19 14.50 -24.79
C LEU A 8 27.56 13.96 -24.35
N THR A 9 28.64 14.71 -24.65
CA THR A 9 29.99 14.32 -24.24
C THR A 9 30.15 14.35 -22.72
N SER A 10 29.52 15.31 -22.04
CA SER A 10 29.48 15.39 -20.59
C SER A 10 28.74 14.19 -19.99
N GLN A 11 27.57 13.84 -20.52
CA GLN A 11 26.80 12.67 -20.06
C GLN A 11 27.59 11.36 -20.23
N VAL A 12 28.26 11.16 -21.34
CA VAL A 12 29.12 9.98 -21.58
C VAL A 12 30.27 9.93 -20.57
N LYS A 13 30.93 11.03 -20.29
CA LYS A 13 32.02 11.09 -19.30
C LYS A 13 31.52 10.80 -17.89
N ILE A 14 30.34 11.31 -17.53
CA ILE A 14 29.68 11.03 -16.24
C ILE A 14 29.39 9.53 -16.12
N PHE A 15 28.78 8.95 -17.15
CA PHE A 15 28.50 7.52 -17.22
C PHE A 15 29.78 6.68 -17.10
N GLU A 16 30.81 6.97 -17.92
CA GLU A 16 32.07 6.24 -17.89
C GLU A 16 32.76 6.29 -16.52
N ARG A 17 32.71 7.43 -15.83
CA ARG A 17 33.27 7.56 -14.49
C ARG A 17 32.44 6.81 -13.46
N GLY A 18 31.11 6.89 -13.54
CA GLY A 18 30.22 6.13 -12.69
C GLY A 18 30.50 4.62 -12.79
N VAL A 19 30.61 4.09 -14.00
CA VAL A 19 30.89 2.67 -14.23
C VAL A 19 32.29 2.27 -13.78
N LYS A 20 33.32 3.07 -14.07
CA LYS A 20 34.71 2.76 -13.71
C LYS A 20 35.00 2.78 -12.21
N ASN A 21 34.22 3.52 -11.46
CA ASN A 21 34.48 3.79 -10.04
C ASN A 21 33.49 3.10 -9.10
N LEU A 22 32.63 2.21 -9.60
CA LEU A 22 31.62 1.50 -8.79
C LEU A 22 32.16 0.78 -7.55
N ASN A 23 33.45 0.53 -7.47
CA ASN A 23 34.12 -0.19 -6.38
C ASN A 23 35.35 0.53 -5.82
N SER A 24 35.49 1.85 -5.94
CA SER A 24 36.68 2.59 -5.51
C SER A 24 36.35 3.73 -4.56
N ASP A 25 37.33 4.09 -3.72
CA ASP A 25 37.28 5.28 -2.84
C ASP A 25 37.13 6.62 -3.60
N ALA A 26 37.05 6.56 -4.93
CA ALA A 26 36.85 7.72 -5.81
C ALA A 26 35.40 8.23 -5.89
N TYR A 27 34.49 7.64 -5.16
CA TYR A 27 33.08 8.00 -5.15
C TYR A 27 32.80 9.46 -4.79
N ALA A 28 33.40 9.93 -3.70
CA ALA A 28 33.31 11.33 -3.31
C ALA A 28 33.82 12.27 -4.42
N LEU A 29 34.84 11.82 -5.19
CA LEU A 29 35.37 12.57 -6.32
C LEU A 29 34.41 12.63 -7.50
N VAL A 30 33.57 11.61 -7.73
CA VAL A 30 32.57 11.64 -8.81
C VAL A 30 31.43 12.59 -8.47
N GLY A 31 30.92 12.55 -7.25
CA GLY A 31 29.91 13.50 -6.76
C GLY A 31 30.43 14.93 -6.81
N GLN A 32 31.61 15.16 -6.28
CA GLN A 32 32.27 16.48 -6.31
C GLN A 32 32.52 16.95 -7.75
N TRP A 33 33.05 16.06 -8.60
CA TRP A 33 33.25 16.39 -10.00
C TRP A 33 31.94 16.76 -10.72
N LEU A 34 30.83 16.08 -10.45
CA LEU A 34 29.53 16.48 -10.99
C LEU A 34 29.11 17.85 -10.55
N CYS A 35 29.26 18.15 -9.26
CA CYS A 35 28.99 19.49 -8.75
C CYS A 35 29.88 20.54 -9.42
N ASP A 36 31.17 20.25 -9.60
CA ASP A 36 32.14 21.15 -10.24
C ASP A 36 31.81 21.37 -11.72
N GLN A 37 31.47 20.31 -12.46
CA GLN A 37 31.06 20.46 -13.88
C GLN A 37 29.77 21.23 -14.00
N ASN A 38 28.91 21.05 -13.07
CA ASN A 38 27.67 21.77 -12.96
C ASN A 38 27.88 23.27 -12.89
N ASP A 39 28.84 23.75 -12.17
CA ASP A 39 29.15 25.19 -12.10
C ASP A 39 29.92 25.72 -13.29
N VAL A 40 30.79 24.89 -13.86
CA VAL A 40 31.76 25.35 -14.85
C VAL A 40 31.21 25.30 -16.26
N GLU A 41 30.55 24.21 -16.64
CA GLU A 41 30.15 24.03 -18.03
C GLU A 41 28.68 24.35 -18.28
N GLY A 42 27.88 24.47 -17.23
CA GLY A 42 26.46 24.68 -17.38
C GLY A 42 25.75 23.59 -18.20
N ALA A 43 26.37 22.44 -18.38
CA ALA A 43 25.85 21.38 -19.23
C ALA A 43 24.66 20.69 -18.58
N GLU A 44 24.86 19.91 -17.57
CA GLU A 44 23.75 19.55 -16.67
C GLU A 44 23.27 20.79 -15.94
N MET A 45 24.10 21.74 -15.82
CA MET A 45 23.98 22.92 -15.03
C MET A 45 23.12 23.98 -15.58
N SER A 46 22.92 24.05 -16.88
CA SER A 46 21.80 24.81 -17.44
C SER A 46 20.44 24.22 -16.94
N LEU A 47 20.47 22.95 -16.50
CA LEU A 47 19.34 22.28 -15.89
C LEU A 47 19.34 22.38 -14.36
N PHE A 48 20.53 22.41 -13.76
CA PHE A 48 20.70 22.47 -12.30
C PHE A 48 21.33 23.81 -11.93
N ARG A 49 20.62 24.62 -11.25
CA ARG A 49 21.08 25.95 -10.86
C ARG A 49 22.17 25.84 -9.79
N PRO A 50 23.16 26.78 -9.78
CA PRO A 50 24.22 26.79 -8.77
C PRO A 50 23.70 26.78 -7.31
N GLU A 51 22.53 27.35 -7.09
CA GLU A 51 21.90 27.36 -5.76
C GLU A 51 21.54 25.99 -5.20
N TYR A 52 21.52 24.94 -6.02
CA TYR A 52 21.31 23.56 -5.57
C TYR A 52 22.61 22.88 -5.14
N LYS A 53 23.75 23.48 -5.46
CA LYS A 53 25.05 22.98 -5.02
C LYS A 53 25.19 23.11 -3.51
N GLY A 54 25.65 22.05 -2.86
CA GLY A 54 25.88 22.07 -1.42
C GLY A 54 24.63 21.94 -0.56
N LYS A 55 23.53 21.43 -1.09
CA LYS A 55 22.35 21.14 -0.27
C LYS A 55 22.58 20.00 0.71
N ASP A 56 23.46 19.07 0.40
CA ASP A 56 23.93 18.10 1.38
C ASP A 56 25.10 18.66 2.20
N GLN A 57 25.36 18.01 3.35
CA GLN A 57 26.41 18.45 4.27
C GLN A 57 27.83 18.36 3.69
N ASN A 58 28.00 17.61 2.59
CA ASN A 58 29.29 17.33 1.97
C ASN A 58 29.50 18.07 0.66
N GLY A 59 28.55 18.89 0.23
CA GLY A 59 28.61 19.62 -1.03
C GLY A 59 28.41 18.74 -2.27
N ASN A 60 27.93 17.50 -2.11
CA ASN A 60 27.55 16.65 -3.22
C ASN A 60 26.18 17.02 -3.76
N PHE A 61 25.94 16.76 -5.03
CA PHE A 61 24.64 17.03 -5.64
C PHE A 61 23.59 15.98 -5.26
N TYR A 62 23.99 14.72 -5.13
CA TYR A 62 23.16 13.60 -4.68
C TYR A 62 23.54 13.19 -3.26
N PRO A 63 22.63 12.59 -2.48
CA PRO A 63 23.00 11.90 -1.26
C PRO A 63 23.94 10.72 -1.56
N GLU A 64 24.43 10.09 -0.53
CA GLU A 64 25.30 8.91 -0.69
C GLU A 64 24.49 7.67 -1.04
N CYS A 65 23.38 7.46 -0.31
CA CYS A 65 22.44 6.36 -0.57
C CYS A 65 21.09 6.65 0.10
N TYR A 66 20.13 5.79 -0.24
CA TYR A 66 18.87 5.65 0.48
C TYR A 66 18.82 4.29 1.18
N ILE A 67 18.33 4.27 2.42
CA ILE A 67 18.04 3.07 3.20
C ILE A 67 16.54 2.83 3.12
N ILE A 68 16.13 1.66 2.66
CA ILE A 68 14.72 1.26 2.63
C ILE A 68 14.62 -0.08 3.36
N PRO A 69 14.07 -0.13 4.58
CA PRO A 69 13.88 -1.37 5.30
C PRO A 69 12.95 -2.32 4.54
N LEU A 70 13.18 -3.63 4.66
CA LEU A 70 12.32 -4.68 4.14
C LEU A 70 11.92 -5.65 5.26
N ASP A 71 11.83 -5.10 6.47
CA ASP A 71 11.36 -5.80 7.66
C ASP A 71 10.17 -5.02 8.24
N GLY A 72 9.23 -5.68 8.87
CA GLY A 72 8.04 -5.01 9.39
C GLY A 72 8.25 -4.30 10.74
N GLU A 73 9.46 -4.26 11.27
CA GLU A 73 9.79 -3.48 12.47
C GLU A 73 10.13 -2.03 12.12
N ASN A 74 10.88 -1.86 11.02
CA ASN A 74 11.33 -0.55 10.54
C ASN A 74 10.62 -0.12 9.24
N GLN A 75 9.59 -0.84 8.81
CA GLN A 75 8.82 -0.57 7.60
C GLN A 75 7.32 -0.66 7.87
N THR A 76 6.63 0.43 7.70
CA THR A 76 5.18 0.51 7.87
C THR A 76 4.45 -0.21 6.74
N ASN A 77 4.89 -0.01 5.50
CA ASN A 77 4.30 -0.62 4.30
C ASN A 77 5.33 -1.48 3.54
N LEU A 78 5.44 -2.74 3.97
CA LEU A 78 6.38 -3.69 3.39
C LEU A 78 6.11 -3.97 1.90
N GLN A 79 4.84 -3.99 1.48
CA GLN A 79 4.48 -4.20 0.09
C GLN A 79 4.97 -3.05 -0.79
N ALA A 80 4.73 -1.80 -0.39
CA ALA A 80 5.19 -0.64 -1.15
C ALA A 80 6.72 -0.58 -1.25
N ALA A 81 7.45 -0.95 -0.20
CA ALA A 81 8.91 -1.05 -0.22
C ALA A 81 9.39 -2.17 -1.16
N SER A 82 8.72 -3.31 -1.17
CA SER A 82 8.97 -4.42 -2.10
C SER A 82 8.71 -4.01 -3.55
N ASP A 83 7.58 -3.37 -3.82
CA ASP A 83 7.22 -2.84 -5.14
C ASP A 83 8.24 -1.79 -5.62
N MET A 84 8.79 -1.02 -4.68
CA MET A 84 9.82 -0.03 -5.01
C MET A 84 11.12 -0.69 -5.46
N MET A 85 11.53 -1.80 -4.85
CA MET A 85 12.68 -2.59 -5.32
C MET A 85 12.47 -3.06 -6.76
N GLU A 86 11.28 -3.60 -7.07
CA GLU A 86 10.94 -4.03 -8.42
C GLU A 86 10.95 -2.86 -9.40
N TRP A 87 10.33 -1.72 -9.03
CA TRP A 87 10.27 -0.54 -9.89
C TRP A 87 11.66 0.02 -10.21
N LEU A 88 12.53 0.15 -9.20
CA LEU A 88 13.90 0.63 -9.38
C LEU A 88 14.68 -0.26 -10.34
N THR A 89 14.66 -1.56 -10.11
CA THR A 89 15.44 -2.52 -10.89
C THR A 89 14.89 -2.71 -12.31
N ARG A 90 13.58 -2.57 -12.52
CA ARG A 90 12.95 -2.53 -13.85
C ARG A 90 13.42 -1.32 -14.66
N ASN A 91 13.76 -0.23 -14.01
CA ASN A 91 14.36 0.96 -14.62
C ASN A 91 15.89 0.91 -14.67
N ASP A 92 16.47 -0.28 -14.47
CA ASP A 92 17.91 -0.54 -14.54
C ASP A 92 18.73 0.14 -13.41
N VAL A 93 18.05 0.57 -12.34
CA VAL A 93 18.71 1.00 -11.10
C VAL A 93 19.20 -0.24 -10.37
N LYS A 94 20.45 -0.23 -9.93
CA LYS A 94 21.03 -1.30 -9.12
C LYS A 94 20.70 -1.06 -7.65
N VAL A 95 20.24 -2.10 -6.97
CA VAL A 95 20.00 -2.10 -5.54
C VAL A 95 20.88 -3.14 -4.86
N ASN A 96 21.25 -2.88 -3.62
CA ASN A 96 21.96 -3.85 -2.79
C ASN A 96 21.06 -4.23 -1.62
N VAL A 97 21.25 -5.40 -1.07
CA VAL A 97 20.64 -5.84 0.19
C VAL A 97 21.75 -6.13 1.19
N THR A 98 21.57 -5.71 2.43
CA THR A 98 22.58 -5.91 3.46
C THR A 98 22.63 -7.38 3.90
N GLU A 99 23.84 -7.92 4.09
CA GLU A 99 24.06 -9.28 4.59
C GLU A 99 24.15 -9.33 6.13
N LYS A 100 24.35 -8.17 6.76
CA LYS A 100 24.47 -8.02 8.22
C LYS A 100 23.69 -6.79 8.65
N SER A 101 23.29 -6.77 9.92
CA SER A 101 22.71 -5.58 10.54
C SER A 101 23.74 -4.45 10.62
N PHE A 102 23.25 -3.23 10.59
CA PHE A 102 24.01 -2.00 10.82
C PHE A 102 23.17 -0.97 11.58
N THR A 103 23.82 0.06 12.11
CA THR A 103 23.13 1.15 12.83
C THR A 103 23.40 2.46 12.11
N TYR A 104 22.36 3.23 11.86
CA TYR A 104 22.44 4.60 11.35
C TYR A 104 21.45 5.48 12.11
N ASP A 105 21.89 6.67 12.53
CA ASP A 105 21.14 7.65 13.31
C ASP A 105 20.37 7.06 14.51
N GLY A 106 21.02 6.12 15.22
CA GLY A 106 20.46 5.46 16.41
C GLY A 106 19.47 4.33 16.13
N VAL A 107 19.08 4.09 14.86
CA VAL A 107 18.21 2.99 14.44
C VAL A 107 19.06 1.82 13.96
N THR A 108 18.71 0.61 14.39
CA THR A 108 19.36 -0.62 13.92
C THR A 108 18.51 -1.27 12.82
N TYR A 109 19.11 -1.39 11.65
CA TYR A 109 18.53 -2.03 10.48
C TYR A 109 19.05 -3.47 10.38
N PRO A 110 18.17 -4.47 10.22
CA PRO A 110 18.60 -5.87 10.13
C PRO A 110 19.28 -6.18 8.80
N ALA A 111 19.87 -7.36 8.70
CA ALA A 111 20.21 -7.95 7.41
C ALA A 111 18.94 -8.07 6.56
N GLY A 112 19.07 -7.85 5.24
CA GLY A 112 17.93 -7.81 4.34
C GLY A 112 17.42 -6.40 4.04
N THR A 113 18.00 -5.35 4.62
CA THR A 113 17.65 -3.96 4.32
C THR A 113 18.14 -3.56 2.92
N MET A 114 17.26 -2.95 2.11
CA MET A 114 17.60 -2.46 0.78
C MET A 114 18.38 -1.16 0.87
N ILE A 115 19.47 -1.08 0.11
CA ILE A 115 20.31 0.11 -0.04
C ILE A 115 20.34 0.51 -1.51
N VAL A 116 19.97 1.77 -1.77
CA VAL A 116 20.01 2.35 -3.11
C VAL A 116 21.15 3.35 -3.16
N SER A 117 22.29 2.88 -3.64
CA SER A 117 23.51 3.71 -3.74
C SER A 117 23.42 4.72 -4.89
N MET A 118 23.86 5.96 -4.64
CA MET A 118 23.97 6.95 -5.70
C MET A 118 25.23 6.78 -6.56
N TYR A 119 26.08 5.84 -6.24
CA TYR A 119 27.31 5.54 -6.96
C TYR A 119 27.08 4.58 -8.13
N GLN A 120 26.12 4.86 -8.96
CA GLN A 120 25.71 4.05 -10.09
C GLN A 120 25.31 4.90 -11.31
N ALA A 121 25.27 4.27 -12.48
CA ALA A 121 24.94 4.93 -13.74
C ALA A 121 23.50 5.52 -13.76
N LYS A 122 22.55 4.85 -13.11
CA LYS A 122 21.12 5.23 -13.06
C LYS A 122 20.74 6.07 -11.84
N ARG A 123 21.70 6.69 -11.19
CA ARG A 123 21.44 7.50 -9.98
C ARG A 123 20.42 8.61 -10.17
N SER A 124 20.39 9.27 -11.35
CA SER A 124 19.38 10.30 -11.63
C SER A 124 17.95 9.74 -11.63
N VAL A 125 17.76 8.50 -12.07
CA VAL A 125 16.46 7.81 -12.01
C VAL A 125 16.11 7.47 -10.56
N ALA A 126 17.07 6.90 -9.82
CA ALA A 126 16.88 6.57 -8.41
C ALA A 126 16.56 7.81 -7.57
N ASN A 127 17.37 8.86 -7.73
CA ASN A 127 17.15 10.12 -7.01
C ASN A 127 15.82 10.78 -7.40
N GLY A 128 15.44 10.75 -8.68
CA GLY A 128 14.16 11.31 -9.13
C GLY A 128 12.94 10.60 -8.53
N ALA A 129 13.07 9.34 -8.08
CA ALA A 129 12.03 8.58 -7.44
C ALA A 129 12.03 8.68 -5.90
N LEU A 130 13.21 8.92 -5.30
CA LEU A 130 13.42 8.83 -3.85
C LEU A 130 13.81 10.18 -3.21
N TYR A 131 13.95 11.24 -4.01
CA TYR A 131 14.33 12.55 -3.51
C TYR A 131 13.17 13.18 -2.72
N ASP A 132 13.49 13.75 -1.56
CA ASP A 132 12.52 14.40 -0.66
C ASP A 132 11.84 15.66 -1.26
N GLY A 133 12.12 15.97 -2.49
CA GLY A 133 11.45 17.03 -3.24
C GLY A 133 11.79 18.44 -2.84
N THR A 134 11.00 19.37 -3.36
CA THR A 134 11.12 20.81 -3.04
C THR A 134 9.80 21.53 -3.32
N LEU A 135 9.47 22.51 -2.51
CA LEU A 135 8.33 23.39 -2.78
C LEU A 135 8.71 24.44 -3.83
N ILE A 136 8.04 24.38 -4.99
CA ILE A 136 8.18 25.35 -6.07
C ILE A 136 7.06 26.38 -5.95
N ASN A 137 7.41 27.62 -5.64
CA ASN A 137 6.44 28.70 -5.42
C ASN A 137 6.72 29.97 -6.24
N SER A 138 7.89 30.07 -6.83
CA SER A 138 8.32 31.27 -7.58
C SER A 138 7.97 31.24 -9.07
N TRP A 139 7.57 30.11 -9.62
CA TRP A 139 7.21 29.97 -11.02
C TRP A 139 5.73 30.35 -11.26
N THR A 140 5.39 30.63 -12.51
CA THR A 140 4.02 30.95 -12.89
C THR A 140 3.23 29.76 -13.37
N VAL A 141 3.91 28.78 -13.95
CA VAL A 141 3.36 27.54 -14.55
C VAL A 141 4.39 26.44 -14.44
N LEU A 142 3.94 25.26 -14.10
CA LEU A 142 4.69 24.01 -14.15
C LEU A 142 4.00 23.04 -15.13
N TYR A 143 4.78 22.37 -15.97
CA TYR A 143 4.25 21.41 -16.97
C TYR A 143 4.44 19.95 -16.58
N SER A 144 4.87 19.68 -15.36
CA SER A 144 5.02 18.34 -14.80
C SER A 144 4.50 18.32 -13.36
N GLU A 145 4.32 17.13 -12.80
CA GLU A 145 4.01 17.01 -11.38
C GLU A 145 5.13 17.58 -10.53
N GLY A 146 4.77 18.26 -9.45
CA GLY A 146 5.71 18.83 -8.50
C GLY A 146 6.21 17.80 -7.49
N ILE A 147 5.48 16.67 -7.33
CA ILE A 147 5.79 15.62 -6.36
C ILE A 147 6.27 14.38 -7.10
N THR A 148 7.45 13.90 -6.71
CA THR A 148 8.09 12.73 -7.28
C THR A 148 8.53 11.69 -6.26
N SER A 149 8.56 12.04 -4.97
CA SER A 149 8.95 11.16 -3.87
C SER A 149 7.96 10.00 -3.72
N PHE A 150 8.41 8.79 -4.07
CA PHE A 150 7.54 7.62 -4.01
C PHE A 150 7.35 7.09 -2.59
N ASN A 151 8.28 7.35 -1.67
CA ASN A 151 8.09 7.03 -0.26
C ASN A 151 6.85 7.74 0.31
N GLU A 152 6.72 9.05 0.08
CA GLU A 152 5.59 9.84 0.55
C GLU A 152 4.26 9.45 -0.13
N THR A 153 4.31 9.20 -1.44
CA THR A 153 3.08 8.91 -2.20
C THR A 153 2.60 7.47 -2.07
N ARG A 154 3.46 6.54 -1.63
CA ARG A 154 3.15 5.12 -1.47
C ARG A 154 3.19 4.65 -0.03
N GLY A 155 3.62 5.52 0.90
CA GLY A 155 3.60 5.26 2.34
C GLY A 155 4.63 4.22 2.80
N PHE A 156 5.85 4.21 2.24
CA PHE A 156 6.92 3.35 2.74
C PHE A 156 8.04 4.15 3.40
N ASP A 157 8.62 3.57 4.44
CA ASP A 157 9.71 4.19 5.19
C ASP A 157 11.02 4.16 4.42
N MET A 158 11.71 5.29 4.43
CA MET A 158 12.99 5.49 3.79
C MET A 158 13.85 6.50 4.56
N VAL A 159 15.15 6.33 4.53
CA VAL A 159 16.11 7.26 5.13
C VAL A 159 17.16 7.68 4.12
N THR A 160 17.37 8.99 4.00
CA THR A 160 18.39 9.58 3.14
C THR A 160 19.72 9.68 3.90
N VAL A 161 20.80 9.15 3.34
CA VAL A 161 22.15 9.19 3.91
C VAL A 161 23.01 10.18 3.12
N ALA A 162 23.40 11.27 3.75
CA ALA A 162 24.25 12.30 3.12
C ALA A 162 25.74 12.16 3.49
N GLU A 163 26.09 11.43 4.54
CA GLU A 163 27.45 11.36 5.08
C GLU A 163 28.27 10.24 4.43
N PRO A 164 29.39 10.55 3.74
CA PRO A 164 30.25 9.53 3.13
C PRO A 164 30.82 8.50 4.12
N ALA A 165 31.08 8.91 5.37
CA ALA A 165 31.58 8.01 6.39
C ALA A 165 30.52 6.96 6.82
N ALA A 166 29.26 7.38 6.92
CA ALA A 166 28.14 6.48 7.21
C ALA A 166 27.92 5.51 6.03
N TYR A 167 27.89 6.03 4.80
CA TYR A 167 27.76 5.19 3.61
C TYR A 167 28.85 4.12 3.51
N LYS A 168 30.10 4.47 3.79
CA LYS A 168 31.21 3.51 3.78
C LYS A 168 30.98 2.34 4.75
N THR A 169 30.41 2.61 5.91
CA THR A 169 30.04 1.60 6.90
C THR A 169 28.88 0.73 6.39
N ILE A 170 27.87 1.35 5.81
CA ILE A 170 26.70 0.66 5.24
C ILE A 170 27.11 -0.22 4.05
N ALA A 171 27.88 0.34 3.12
CA ALA A 171 28.36 -0.37 1.94
C ALA A 171 29.23 -1.62 2.29
N ALA A 172 29.94 -1.58 3.41
CA ALA A 172 30.77 -2.71 3.87
C ALA A 172 29.96 -3.93 4.34
N VAL A 173 28.66 -3.80 4.55
CA VAL A 173 27.76 -4.88 4.95
C VAL A 173 26.76 -5.25 3.85
N CYS A 174 26.83 -4.60 2.68
CA CYS A 174 26.01 -4.93 1.52
C CYS A 174 26.53 -6.16 0.78
N GLY A 175 25.62 -6.98 0.27
CA GLY A 175 25.90 -7.99 -0.74
C GLY A 175 26.07 -7.39 -2.14
N ASP A 176 26.17 -8.25 -3.14
CA ASP A 176 26.29 -7.84 -4.54
C ASP A 176 25.08 -7.01 -5.01
N ALA A 177 25.33 -6.13 -5.98
CA ALA A 177 24.26 -5.34 -6.58
C ALA A 177 23.33 -6.22 -7.42
N MET A 178 22.04 -6.12 -7.17
CA MET A 178 20.98 -6.89 -7.84
C MET A 178 20.56 -6.24 -9.14
N ASP A 179 20.30 -7.04 -10.15
CA ASP A 179 19.50 -6.67 -11.31
C ASP A 179 18.01 -6.97 -11.09
N HIS A 180 17.20 -6.75 -12.13
CA HIS A 180 15.75 -6.97 -12.02
C HIS A 180 15.35 -8.42 -11.73
N ASN A 181 16.05 -9.41 -12.28
CA ASN A 181 15.74 -10.82 -12.04
C ASN A 181 16.11 -11.23 -10.61
N ASP A 182 17.26 -10.76 -10.10
CA ASP A 182 17.68 -10.98 -8.73
C ASP A 182 16.68 -10.34 -7.75
N ALA A 183 16.26 -9.12 -8.04
CA ALA A 183 15.28 -8.40 -7.24
C ALA A 183 13.91 -9.10 -7.21
N LEU A 184 13.42 -9.58 -8.35
CA LEU A 184 12.19 -10.39 -8.41
C LEU A 184 12.30 -11.68 -7.61
N ALA A 185 13.44 -12.35 -7.68
CA ALA A 185 13.66 -13.56 -6.88
C ALA A 185 13.66 -13.24 -5.38
N TYR A 186 14.26 -12.11 -5.02
CA TYR A 186 14.32 -11.65 -3.63
C TYR A 186 12.94 -11.27 -3.11
N THR A 187 12.20 -10.41 -3.82
CA THR A 187 10.87 -9.94 -3.40
C THR A 187 9.85 -11.08 -3.34
N ASN A 188 9.91 -12.04 -4.27
CA ASN A 188 9.08 -13.26 -4.23
C ASN A 188 9.40 -14.19 -3.03
N ALA A 189 10.57 -14.07 -2.42
CA ALA A 189 10.94 -14.82 -1.23
C ALA A 189 10.60 -14.09 0.08
N LEU A 190 10.21 -12.83 0.02
CA LEU A 190 9.72 -12.10 1.19
C LEU A 190 8.45 -12.75 1.74
N SER A 191 8.26 -12.64 3.01
CA SER A 191 7.07 -13.11 3.70
C SER A 191 6.48 -11.99 4.55
N SER A 192 5.17 -12.08 4.81
CA SER A 192 4.50 -11.20 5.75
C SER A 192 5.23 -11.12 7.08
N TYR A 193 5.30 -9.93 7.62
CA TYR A 193 5.85 -9.71 8.95
C TYR A 193 4.84 -10.08 10.02
N PHE A 194 5.26 -10.91 10.98
CA PHE A 194 4.39 -11.35 12.04
C PHE A 194 5.07 -11.23 13.40
N THR A 195 4.38 -10.56 14.33
CA THR A 195 4.79 -10.44 15.73
C THR A 195 3.74 -11.01 16.68
N GLY A 196 4.09 -11.12 17.95
CA GLY A 196 3.17 -11.60 18.97
C GLY A 196 2.99 -13.13 18.97
N GLU A 197 1.88 -13.58 19.56
CA GLU A 197 1.65 -15.00 19.77
C GLU A 197 0.95 -15.65 18.57
N LYS A 198 1.46 -16.78 18.12
CA LYS A 198 0.81 -17.62 17.11
C LYS A 198 -0.43 -18.28 17.68
N ASN A 199 -1.37 -18.68 16.80
CA ASN A 199 -2.66 -19.29 17.16
C ASN A 199 -3.60 -18.40 17.98
N LYS A 200 -3.30 -17.12 18.12
CA LYS A 200 -4.21 -16.09 18.63
C LYS A 200 -4.95 -15.43 17.48
N ASP A 201 -5.89 -14.54 17.78
CA ASP A 201 -6.42 -13.66 16.74
C ASP A 201 -5.32 -12.72 16.24
N VAL A 202 -5.43 -12.33 14.97
CA VAL A 202 -4.39 -11.57 14.28
C VAL A 202 -4.91 -10.21 13.85
N ILE A 203 -4.25 -9.17 14.33
CA ILE A 203 -4.42 -7.82 13.79
C ILE A 203 -3.66 -7.73 12.47
N LEU A 204 -4.32 -7.23 11.44
CA LEU A 204 -3.75 -6.84 10.16
C LEU A 204 -3.70 -5.32 10.13
N SER A 205 -2.49 -4.76 10.04
CA SER A 205 -2.32 -3.32 9.88
C SER A 205 -2.95 -2.84 8.57
N ASN A 206 -3.70 -1.75 8.61
CA ASN A 206 -4.28 -1.12 7.42
C ASN A 206 -3.34 -0.08 6.81
N ALA A 207 -2.06 -0.40 6.74
CA ALA A 207 -1.02 0.47 6.15
C ALA A 207 -0.83 0.27 4.64
N SER A 208 -1.51 -0.72 4.03
CA SER A 208 -1.34 -1.01 2.60
C SER A 208 -2.64 -1.42 1.91
N GLU A 209 -2.70 -1.23 0.59
CA GLU A 209 -3.78 -1.75 -0.24
C GLU A 209 -3.88 -3.27 -0.18
N ASP A 210 -2.77 -3.97 0.04
CA ASP A 210 -2.74 -5.43 0.17
C ASP A 210 -3.44 -5.91 1.42
N SER A 211 -3.34 -5.19 2.54
CA SER A 211 -4.13 -5.49 3.74
C SER A 211 -5.62 -5.40 3.46
N THR A 212 -6.05 -4.36 2.76
CA THR A 212 -7.44 -4.19 2.33
C THR A 212 -7.87 -5.29 1.37
N ALA A 213 -7.01 -5.67 0.40
CA ALA A 213 -7.29 -6.74 -0.56
C ALA A 213 -7.41 -8.11 0.14
N ALA A 214 -6.54 -8.40 1.10
CA ALA A 214 -6.59 -9.61 1.92
C ALA A 214 -7.90 -9.70 2.70
N VAL A 215 -8.33 -8.60 3.35
CA VAL A 215 -9.61 -8.52 4.07
C VAL A 215 -10.79 -8.75 3.12
N ASN A 216 -10.79 -8.13 1.95
CA ASN A 216 -11.83 -8.36 0.95
C ASN A 216 -11.87 -9.81 0.45
N GLU A 217 -10.72 -10.46 0.29
CA GLU A 217 -10.64 -11.88 -0.07
C GLU A 217 -11.22 -12.76 1.02
N LEU A 218 -10.86 -12.53 2.29
CA LEU A 218 -11.43 -13.25 3.44
C LEU A 218 -12.96 -13.11 3.52
N LEU A 219 -13.47 -11.89 3.41
CA LEU A 219 -14.91 -11.62 3.45
C LEU A 219 -15.66 -12.30 2.30
N LYS A 220 -15.11 -12.27 1.07
CA LYS A 220 -15.68 -12.96 -0.10
C LYS A 220 -15.64 -14.48 0.05
N ALA A 221 -14.68 -15.01 0.80
CA ALA A 221 -14.61 -16.43 1.16
C ALA A 221 -15.52 -16.80 2.34
N GLY A 222 -16.34 -15.87 2.85
CA GLY A 222 -17.27 -16.09 3.97
C GLY A 222 -16.59 -16.19 5.34
N LYS A 223 -15.38 -15.64 5.46
CA LYS A 223 -14.63 -15.59 6.72
C LYS A 223 -15.08 -14.43 7.59
N THR A 224 -14.91 -14.58 8.91
CA THR A 224 -15.24 -13.52 9.87
C THR A 224 -14.04 -12.61 10.06
N VAL A 225 -14.21 -11.36 9.70
CA VAL A 225 -13.23 -10.30 9.92
C VAL A 225 -13.86 -9.19 10.74
N GLY A 226 -13.13 -8.67 11.71
CA GLY A 226 -13.51 -7.50 12.48
C GLY A 226 -12.73 -6.26 12.06
N MET A 227 -13.30 -5.08 12.30
CA MET A 227 -12.60 -3.82 12.29
C MET A 227 -12.46 -3.30 13.71
N ILE A 228 -11.27 -2.94 14.12
CA ILE A 228 -10.99 -2.45 15.48
C ILE A 228 -11.50 -1.02 15.60
N THR A 229 -12.32 -0.78 16.64
CA THR A 229 -13.08 0.47 16.77
C THR A 229 -12.55 1.43 17.83
N SER A 230 -11.53 1.01 18.58
CA SER A 230 -10.91 1.86 19.62
C SER A 230 -9.52 1.35 20.01
N GLY A 231 -8.75 2.19 20.67
CA GLY A 231 -7.39 1.87 21.13
C GLY A 231 -6.31 2.27 20.12
N SER A 232 -5.10 1.72 20.30
CA SER A 232 -3.95 1.97 19.42
C SER A 232 -4.14 1.42 18.01
N TYR A 233 -4.78 0.29 17.87
CA TYR A 233 -5.07 -0.39 16.59
C TYR A 233 -6.40 0.03 15.94
N MET A 234 -6.98 1.16 16.35
CA MET A 234 -8.23 1.64 15.77
C MET A 234 -8.06 1.89 14.27
N GLY A 235 -8.89 1.26 13.45
CA GLY A 235 -8.83 1.33 11.99
C GLY A 235 -8.21 0.09 11.34
N ASP A 236 -7.48 -0.70 12.10
CA ASP A 236 -6.94 -1.99 11.65
C ASP A 236 -8.01 -3.08 11.66
N PHE A 237 -7.65 -4.21 11.08
CA PHE A 237 -8.54 -5.36 10.97
C PHE A 237 -8.11 -6.47 11.93
N ILE A 238 -9.05 -7.37 12.27
CA ILE A 238 -8.76 -8.54 13.08
C ILE A 238 -9.44 -9.76 12.49
N CYS A 239 -8.71 -10.87 12.42
CA CYS A 239 -9.22 -12.15 11.96
C CYS A 239 -8.58 -13.29 12.75
N SER A 240 -9.01 -14.53 12.46
CA SER A 240 -8.35 -15.70 13.04
C SER A 240 -6.95 -15.90 12.51
N TYR A 241 -6.08 -16.54 13.28
CA TYR A 241 -4.75 -16.95 12.80
C TYR A 241 -4.84 -17.84 11.56
N THR A 242 -5.80 -18.75 11.53
CA THR A 242 -6.08 -19.62 10.39
C THR A 242 -6.44 -18.84 9.14
N ASP A 243 -7.30 -17.83 9.27
CA ASP A 243 -7.71 -16.99 8.13
C ASP A 243 -6.54 -16.10 7.67
N TYR A 244 -5.77 -15.52 8.61
CA TYR A 244 -4.51 -14.83 8.30
C TYR A 244 -3.57 -15.71 7.46
N GLN A 245 -3.30 -16.93 7.89
CA GLN A 245 -2.42 -17.84 7.16
C GLN A 245 -2.91 -18.18 5.74
N SER A 246 -4.21 -18.13 5.50
CA SER A 246 -4.78 -18.38 4.18
C SER A 246 -4.42 -17.29 3.16
N VAL A 247 -4.09 -16.09 3.62
CA VAL A 247 -3.77 -14.92 2.79
C VAL A 247 -2.31 -14.45 2.89
N ALA A 248 -1.63 -14.72 4.00
CA ALA A 248 -0.26 -14.26 4.27
C ALA A 248 0.81 -14.74 3.27
N GLY A 249 0.54 -15.82 2.50
CA GLY A 249 1.42 -16.29 1.43
C GLY A 249 1.14 -15.63 0.07
N LYS A 250 0.13 -14.76 -0.01
CA LYS A 250 -0.27 -14.08 -1.23
C LYS A 250 -0.04 -12.57 -1.14
N TYR A 251 -0.09 -12.02 0.05
CA TYR A 251 0.08 -10.60 0.35
C TYR A 251 1.20 -10.40 1.35
N LEU A 252 1.94 -9.31 1.22
CA LEU A 252 2.95 -8.90 2.20
C LEU A 252 2.27 -8.05 3.29
N LEU A 253 1.89 -8.70 4.38
CA LEU A 253 1.11 -8.10 5.45
C LEU A 253 1.99 -7.81 6.67
N SER A 254 1.73 -6.70 7.35
CA SER A 254 2.18 -6.47 8.72
C SER A 254 1.10 -6.95 9.69
N ALA A 255 1.44 -7.91 10.53
CA ALA A 255 0.47 -8.63 11.34
C ALA A 255 0.96 -8.87 12.79
N THR A 256 0.03 -8.83 13.74
CA THR A 256 0.35 -9.04 15.16
C THR A 256 -0.66 -9.99 15.81
N GLY A 257 -0.15 -11.08 16.39
CA GLY A 257 -0.97 -12.01 17.19
C GLY A 257 -1.33 -11.39 18.55
N VAL A 258 -2.61 -11.34 18.86
CA VAL A 258 -3.15 -10.71 20.07
C VAL A 258 -4.20 -11.56 20.74
N ASP A 259 -4.41 -11.39 22.05
CA ASP A 259 -5.61 -11.91 22.69
C ASP A 259 -6.80 -11.03 22.32
N LYS A 260 -7.90 -11.64 21.85
CA LYS A 260 -9.10 -10.92 21.45
C LYS A 260 -9.70 -10.03 22.53
N THR A 261 -9.41 -10.32 23.78
CA THR A 261 -9.88 -9.52 24.92
C THR A 261 -9.17 -8.16 25.03
N ASP A 262 -8.04 -8.01 24.37
CA ASP A 262 -7.21 -6.80 24.41
C ASP A 262 -7.68 -5.74 23.42
N VAL A 263 -8.57 -6.10 22.49
CA VAL A 263 -9.05 -5.19 21.44
C VAL A 263 -10.58 -5.14 21.39
N LYS A 264 -11.12 -4.00 20.97
CA LYS A 264 -12.56 -3.84 20.71
C LYS A 264 -12.77 -3.72 19.20
N ALA A 265 -13.39 -4.73 18.64
CA ALA A 265 -13.69 -4.77 17.21
C ALA A 265 -15.17 -5.08 16.95
N LYS A 266 -15.65 -4.64 15.79
CA LYS A 266 -16.97 -4.93 15.24
C LYS A 266 -16.84 -5.80 14.00
N VAL A 267 -17.77 -6.73 13.81
CA VAL A 267 -17.79 -7.59 12.63
C VAL A 267 -18.06 -6.77 11.39
N ILE A 268 -17.25 -6.95 10.34
CA ILE A 268 -17.51 -6.47 9.00
C ILE A 268 -18.46 -7.46 8.33
N THR A 269 -19.65 -7.02 7.94
CA THR A 269 -20.72 -7.91 7.48
C THR A 269 -20.46 -8.53 6.11
N LYS A 270 -19.69 -7.84 5.26
CA LYS A 270 -19.35 -8.26 3.89
C LYS A 270 -18.26 -7.40 3.27
N SER A 271 -17.65 -7.86 2.19
CA SER A 271 -16.92 -7.00 1.27
C SER A 271 -17.91 -6.07 0.56
N PRO A 272 -17.82 -4.72 0.72
CA PRO A 272 -18.80 -3.82 0.14
C PRO A 272 -18.70 -3.77 -1.38
N THR A 273 -19.86 -3.66 -2.06
CA THR A 273 -19.95 -3.33 -3.47
C THR A 273 -20.01 -1.82 -3.62
N VAL A 274 -19.12 -1.24 -4.40
CA VAL A 274 -18.91 0.21 -4.47
C VAL A 274 -19.40 0.77 -5.80
N TYR A 275 -20.34 1.74 -5.74
CA TYR A 275 -20.66 2.57 -6.89
C TYR A 275 -19.55 3.60 -7.08
N VAL A 276 -18.93 3.60 -8.27
CA VAL A 276 -17.90 4.58 -8.62
C VAL A 276 -18.52 5.69 -9.48
N SER A 277 -18.49 6.93 -8.98
CA SER A 277 -19.10 8.06 -9.67
C SER A 277 -18.39 8.34 -11.00
N GLY A 278 -19.17 8.67 -12.05
CA GLY A 278 -18.66 8.96 -13.39
C GLY A 278 -18.24 7.73 -14.20
N THR A 279 -18.45 6.51 -13.69
CA THR A 279 -18.24 5.29 -14.46
C THR A 279 -19.28 5.22 -15.59
N PRO A 280 -18.90 5.02 -16.88
CA PRO A 280 -19.86 4.82 -17.94
C PRO A 280 -20.71 3.57 -17.66
N ALA A 281 -21.99 3.63 -17.96
CA ALA A 281 -22.82 2.42 -17.99
C ALA A 281 -22.17 1.40 -18.93
N GLU A 282 -22.07 0.14 -18.48
CA GLU A 282 -21.32 -0.92 -19.12
C GLU A 282 -21.53 -0.97 -20.66
N SER A 283 -20.51 -0.63 -21.39
CA SER A 283 -20.31 -1.14 -22.73
C SER A 283 -19.51 -2.43 -22.58
N GLY A 284 -20.05 -3.59 -22.87
CA GLY A 284 -19.58 -4.95 -22.58
C GLY A 284 -18.15 -5.36 -22.98
N ALA A 285 -17.21 -4.46 -22.93
CA ALA A 285 -15.79 -4.70 -23.00
C ALA A 285 -15.24 -4.63 -21.57
N GLY A 286 -14.70 -5.71 -21.09
CA GLY A 286 -13.98 -5.76 -19.83
C GLY A 286 -13.02 -4.57 -19.73
N PHE A 287 -12.99 -3.94 -18.56
CA PHE A 287 -12.14 -2.79 -18.32
C PHE A 287 -10.68 -3.20 -18.50
N VAL A 288 -10.06 -2.71 -19.55
CA VAL A 288 -8.63 -2.90 -19.76
C VAL A 288 -7.93 -1.65 -19.22
N TYR A 289 -7.11 -1.84 -18.19
CA TYR A 289 -6.20 -0.80 -17.74
C TYR A 289 -5.33 -0.38 -18.93
N THR A 290 -5.58 0.81 -19.43
CA THR A 290 -4.71 1.41 -20.44
C THR A 290 -3.91 2.52 -19.77
N PRO A 291 -2.59 2.58 -19.97
CA PRO A 291 -1.75 3.67 -19.38
C PRO A 291 -2.10 5.06 -19.92
N GLN A 292 -2.98 5.16 -20.91
CA GLN A 292 -3.46 6.43 -21.47
C GLN A 292 -4.72 6.90 -20.75
N ILE A 293 -4.57 7.22 -19.49
CA ILE A 293 -5.65 7.76 -18.68
C ILE A 293 -5.76 9.25 -18.96
N SER A 294 -6.89 9.69 -19.50
CA SER A 294 -7.17 11.11 -19.67
C SER A 294 -7.36 11.77 -18.31
N GLN A 295 -6.69 12.89 -18.05
CA GLN A 295 -6.86 13.68 -16.82
C GLN A 295 -8.31 14.09 -16.56
N SER A 296 -9.13 14.17 -17.59
CA SER A 296 -10.56 14.51 -17.48
C SER A 296 -11.45 13.34 -17.03
N ALA A 297 -10.91 12.14 -16.93
CA ALA A 297 -11.64 10.92 -16.56
C ALA A 297 -11.15 10.35 -15.23
N GLY A 298 -11.25 11.13 -14.14
CA GLY A 298 -10.82 10.74 -12.80
C GLY A 298 -11.39 9.38 -12.31
N TRP A 299 -12.50 8.93 -12.87
CA TRP A 299 -13.10 7.64 -12.58
C TRP A 299 -12.19 6.44 -12.88
N ASN A 300 -11.23 6.55 -13.81
CA ASN A 300 -10.30 5.47 -14.11
C ASN A 300 -9.33 5.21 -12.95
N TYR A 301 -8.93 6.26 -12.25
CA TYR A 301 -8.06 6.14 -11.06
C TYR A 301 -8.84 5.49 -9.91
N ASP A 302 -10.08 5.89 -9.73
CA ASP A 302 -10.98 5.32 -8.73
C ASP A 302 -11.18 3.81 -8.96
N MET A 303 -11.45 3.41 -10.19
CA MET A 303 -11.60 1.99 -10.55
C MET A 303 -10.32 1.18 -10.31
N SER A 304 -9.17 1.76 -10.63
CA SER A 304 -7.88 1.11 -10.40
C SER A 304 -7.58 0.98 -8.90
N ALA A 305 -7.86 2.00 -8.11
CA ALA A 305 -7.72 1.96 -6.66
C ALA A 305 -8.64 0.88 -6.03
N MET A 306 -9.90 0.82 -6.47
CA MET A 306 -10.82 -0.24 -6.02
C MET A 306 -10.33 -1.65 -6.38
N ALA A 307 -9.78 -1.82 -7.57
CA ALA A 307 -9.24 -3.11 -8.01
C ALA A 307 -8.01 -3.53 -7.19
N LEU A 308 -7.09 -2.61 -6.90
CA LEU A 308 -5.92 -2.87 -6.05
C LEU A 308 -6.34 -3.29 -4.64
N MET A 309 -7.30 -2.60 -4.06
CA MET A 309 -7.85 -2.90 -2.74
C MET A 309 -8.82 -4.10 -2.72
N GLY A 310 -9.08 -4.74 -3.86
CA GLY A 310 -9.94 -5.93 -3.95
C GLY A 310 -11.44 -5.67 -3.80
N PHE A 311 -11.94 -4.43 -3.91
CA PHE A 311 -13.37 -4.14 -3.85
C PHE A 311 -14.08 -4.53 -5.14
N THR A 312 -15.34 -4.90 -5.02
CA THR A 312 -16.25 -5.07 -6.16
C THR A 312 -16.87 -3.73 -6.53
N THR A 313 -16.84 -3.35 -7.80
CA THR A 313 -17.42 -2.09 -8.27
C THR A 313 -18.71 -2.31 -9.08
N THR A 314 -19.57 -1.30 -9.13
CA THR A 314 -20.80 -1.28 -9.91
C THR A 314 -21.07 0.11 -10.49
N SER A 315 -21.68 0.16 -11.68
CA SER A 315 -22.24 1.38 -12.26
C SER A 315 -23.71 1.58 -11.89
N ASP A 316 -24.35 0.60 -11.26
CA ASP A 316 -25.73 0.63 -10.81
C ASP A 316 -25.78 0.97 -9.31
N VAL A 317 -26.13 2.22 -9.01
CA VAL A 317 -26.19 2.74 -7.62
C VAL A 317 -27.17 1.96 -6.74
N THR A 318 -28.16 1.29 -7.33
CA THR A 318 -29.13 0.49 -6.56
C THR A 318 -28.58 -0.83 -6.04
N LYS A 319 -27.43 -1.25 -6.54
CA LYS A 319 -26.71 -2.46 -6.11
C LYS A 319 -25.53 -2.16 -5.18
N ALA A 320 -25.29 -0.89 -4.91
CA ALA A 320 -24.14 -0.46 -4.14
C ALA A 320 -24.42 -0.45 -2.64
N ASP A 321 -23.38 -0.76 -1.87
CA ASP A 321 -23.33 -0.61 -0.42
C ASP A 321 -22.77 0.74 0.01
N ALA A 322 -21.96 1.36 -0.86
CA ALA A 322 -21.41 2.69 -0.72
C ALA A 322 -21.14 3.30 -2.09
N ALA A 323 -21.04 4.61 -2.13
CA ALA A 323 -20.63 5.37 -3.30
C ALA A 323 -19.28 6.04 -3.06
N LEU A 324 -18.46 6.13 -4.12
CA LEU A 324 -17.13 6.73 -4.09
C LEU A 324 -16.89 7.52 -5.37
N GLY A 325 -16.12 8.60 -5.28
CA GLY A 325 -15.49 9.14 -6.48
C GLY A 325 -15.04 10.59 -6.45
N ALA A 326 -14.16 10.84 -7.42
CA ALA A 326 -13.55 12.12 -7.71
C ALA A 326 -14.48 13.05 -8.54
N THR A 327 -15.58 12.54 -9.08
CA THR A 327 -16.49 13.28 -9.94
C THR A 327 -17.78 13.68 -9.23
N LYS A 328 -18.46 14.68 -9.79
CA LYS A 328 -19.80 15.08 -9.32
C LYS A 328 -20.78 13.91 -9.47
N LEU A 329 -21.55 13.61 -8.43
CA LEU A 329 -22.59 12.60 -8.47
C LEU A 329 -23.70 12.99 -9.45
N ASP A 330 -24.22 12.02 -10.19
CA ASP A 330 -25.44 12.17 -10.97
C ASP A 330 -26.69 12.28 -10.10
N ALA A 331 -27.86 12.50 -10.71
CA ALA A 331 -29.11 12.71 -9.99
C ALA A 331 -29.55 11.46 -9.19
N ALA A 332 -29.33 10.25 -9.73
CA ALA A 332 -29.71 9.00 -9.07
C ALA A 332 -28.81 8.76 -7.84
N ALA A 333 -27.50 8.90 -8.00
CA ALA A 333 -26.54 8.76 -6.93
C ALA A 333 -26.73 9.81 -5.82
N LYS A 334 -26.98 11.09 -6.17
CA LYS A 334 -27.35 12.13 -5.19
C LYS A 334 -28.57 11.74 -4.37
N THR A 335 -29.60 11.22 -5.03
CA THR A 335 -30.82 10.78 -4.36
C THR A 335 -30.53 9.61 -3.43
N ALA A 336 -29.74 8.63 -3.85
CA ALA A 336 -29.36 7.50 -3.03
C ALA A 336 -28.55 7.94 -1.79
N VAL A 337 -27.59 8.85 -1.96
CA VAL A 337 -26.80 9.40 -0.84
C VAL A 337 -27.68 10.17 0.15
N LYS A 338 -28.60 11.00 -0.32
CA LYS A 338 -29.58 11.69 0.54
C LYS A 338 -30.52 10.73 1.28
N ASN A 339 -30.73 9.54 0.73
CA ASN A 339 -31.54 8.47 1.34
C ASN A 339 -30.71 7.50 2.20
N GLY A 340 -29.43 7.79 2.45
CA GLY A 340 -28.61 7.04 3.39
C GLY A 340 -27.53 6.14 2.78
N LEU A 341 -27.35 6.13 1.44
CA LEU A 341 -26.20 5.43 0.86
C LEU A 341 -24.91 6.13 1.32
N PRO A 342 -24.00 5.43 2.01
CA PRO A 342 -22.72 6.00 2.42
C PRO A 342 -21.93 6.52 1.21
N TYR A 343 -21.29 7.70 1.37
CA TYR A 343 -20.55 8.33 0.27
C TYR A 343 -19.23 8.92 0.73
N ILE A 344 -18.14 8.55 0.04
CA ILE A 344 -16.86 9.25 0.12
C ILE A 344 -16.57 9.95 -1.20
N GLY A 345 -16.49 11.28 -1.14
CA GLY A 345 -16.20 12.14 -2.29
C GLY A 345 -14.92 12.93 -2.07
N TYR A 346 -14.16 13.14 -3.13
CA TYR A 346 -12.88 13.85 -3.10
C TYR A 346 -12.58 14.53 -4.43
N SER A 347 -11.53 15.33 -4.50
CA SER A 347 -11.14 16.19 -5.61
C SER A 347 -12.05 17.40 -5.83
N TYR A 348 -11.58 18.30 -6.70
CA TYR A 348 -12.27 19.52 -7.07
C TYR A 348 -13.76 19.31 -7.43
N SER A 349 -14.06 18.34 -8.30
CA SER A 349 -15.43 18.15 -8.79
C SER A 349 -16.40 17.69 -7.71
N ALA A 350 -15.98 16.76 -6.86
CA ALA A 350 -16.80 16.28 -5.74
C ALA A 350 -16.91 17.36 -4.65
N ALA A 351 -15.80 17.98 -4.26
CA ALA A 351 -15.73 18.98 -3.21
C ALA A 351 -16.50 20.27 -3.59
N SER A 352 -16.30 20.80 -4.79
CA SER A 352 -16.98 22.02 -5.27
C SER A 352 -18.49 21.84 -5.43
N SER A 353 -18.96 20.60 -5.70
CA SER A 353 -20.38 20.27 -5.80
C SER A 353 -21.02 19.76 -4.52
N ALA A 354 -20.30 19.74 -3.40
CA ALA A 354 -20.79 19.23 -2.12
C ALA A 354 -22.03 19.98 -1.59
N SER A 355 -22.17 21.25 -1.94
CA SER A 355 -23.38 22.07 -1.63
C SER A 355 -24.67 21.50 -2.27
N ASP A 356 -24.57 20.65 -3.29
CA ASP A 356 -25.71 19.93 -3.86
C ASP A 356 -26.24 18.82 -2.92
N LEU A 357 -25.41 18.32 -2.01
CA LEU A 357 -25.76 17.29 -1.04
C LEU A 357 -26.19 17.87 0.30
N ILE A 358 -25.40 18.78 0.83
CA ILE A 358 -25.57 19.37 2.17
C ILE A 358 -25.38 20.88 2.13
N SER A 359 -26.11 21.60 2.94
CA SER A 359 -26.00 23.07 3.05
C SER A 359 -24.83 23.47 3.96
N GLY A 360 -24.27 24.64 3.74
CA GLY A 360 -23.23 25.22 4.59
C GLY A 360 -21.82 24.76 4.28
N VAL A 361 -21.60 24.19 3.11
CA VAL A 361 -20.26 23.86 2.57
C VAL A 361 -19.85 24.97 1.61
N GLU A 362 -18.64 25.47 1.79
CA GLU A 362 -17.96 26.35 0.84
C GLU A 362 -16.57 25.78 0.53
N TYR A 363 -16.30 25.57 -0.75
CA TYR A 363 -15.02 25.09 -1.26
C TYR A 363 -14.25 26.25 -1.92
N THR A 364 -12.96 26.32 -1.67
CA THR A 364 -12.06 27.31 -2.25
C THR A 364 -10.92 26.60 -2.96
N GLU A 365 -10.71 26.92 -4.22
CA GLU A 365 -9.60 26.43 -5.05
C GLU A 365 -8.42 27.41 -4.98
N LEU A 366 -7.21 26.90 -5.07
CA LEU A 366 -5.99 27.70 -5.17
C LEU A 366 -5.63 27.94 -6.64
N ASP A 367 -5.62 29.19 -7.07
CA ASP A 367 -5.32 29.58 -8.45
C ASP A 367 -3.90 29.18 -8.89
N GLY A 368 -3.83 28.37 -9.94
CA GLY A 368 -2.60 27.93 -10.58
C GLY A 368 -1.77 26.90 -9.81
N ALA A 369 -2.23 26.43 -8.66
CA ALA A 369 -1.59 25.36 -7.93
C ALA A 369 -1.86 24.00 -8.58
N MET A 370 -0.98 23.02 -8.35
CA MET A 370 -1.11 21.67 -8.91
C MET A 370 -1.21 20.58 -7.83
N ASP A 371 -0.13 20.37 -7.10
CA ASP A 371 -0.01 19.34 -6.09
C ASP A 371 0.92 19.80 -4.96
N CYS A 372 0.77 19.20 -3.80
CA CYS A 372 1.58 19.54 -2.63
C CYS A 372 1.51 18.43 -1.59
N LEU A 373 2.65 18.11 -0.97
CA LEU A 373 2.68 17.37 0.29
C LEU A 373 2.34 18.35 1.41
N THR A 374 1.08 18.34 1.80
CA THR A 374 0.54 19.30 2.78
C THR A 374 0.72 18.77 4.19
N PRO A 375 1.49 19.46 5.07
CA PRO A 375 1.48 19.14 6.49
C PRO A 375 0.09 19.30 7.08
N VAL A 376 -0.36 18.29 7.82
CA VAL A 376 -1.72 18.22 8.36
C VAL A 376 -1.77 17.95 9.85
N VAL A 377 -2.93 18.22 10.43
CA VAL A 377 -3.31 17.83 11.79
C VAL A 377 -4.69 17.19 11.78
N TYR A 378 -4.92 16.29 12.70
CA TYR A 378 -6.16 15.53 12.89
C TYR A 378 -6.94 16.04 14.11
N PRO A 379 -7.88 16.98 13.96
CA PRO A 379 -8.63 17.55 15.09
C PRO A 379 -9.47 16.53 15.85
N ASN A 380 -9.94 15.50 15.14
CA ASN A 380 -10.78 14.44 15.71
C ASN A 380 -10.32 13.07 15.19
N LYS A 381 -10.16 12.11 16.10
CA LYS A 381 -9.89 10.71 15.76
C LYS A 381 -11.22 10.00 15.47
N THR A 382 -11.33 9.41 14.30
CA THR A 382 -12.47 8.60 13.85
C THR A 382 -11.95 7.33 13.17
N LEU A 383 -12.82 6.38 12.85
CA LEU A 383 -12.39 5.21 12.07
C LEU A 383 -11.75 5.59 10.73
N VAL A 384 -12.20 6.66 10.11
CA VAL A 384 -11.73 7.06 8.76
C VAL A 384 -10.26 7.47 8.75
N ASN A 385 -9.77 8.15 9.79
CA ASN A 385 -8.40 8.68 9.86
C ASN A 385 -7.55 8.04 10.97
N ALA A 386 -8.00 6.92 11.52
CA ALA A 386 -7.38 6.34 12.70
C ALA A 386 -5.98 5.77 12.39
N SER A 387 -5.78 5.16 11.24
CA SER A 387 -4.50 4.58 10.81
C SER A 387 -3.42 5.66 10.74
N TYR A 388 -3.68 6.78 10.08
CA TYR A 388 -2.72 7.90 9.98
C TYR A 388 -2.34 8.49 11.34
N ILE A 389 -3.31 8.59 12.26
CA ILE A 389 -3.02 9.07 13.62
C ILE A 389 -2.18 8.06 14.41
N ALA A 390 -2.39 6.76 14.18
CA ALA A 390 -1.64 5.70 14.86
C ALA A 390 -0.19 5.65 14.36
N ASP A 391 0.02 5.81 13.07
CA ASP A 391 1.33 5.79 12.42
C ASP A 391 2.11 7.10 12.62
N GLY A 392 1.42 8.16 13.09
CA GLY A 392 2.03 9.47 13.31
C GLY A 392 2.24 10.25 12.01
N ASP A 393 1.56 9.83 10.93
CA ASP A 393 1.59 10.53 9.66
C ASP A 393 0.98 11.91 9.79
N ASP A 394 1.71 12.92 9.36
CA ASP A 394 1.33 14.33 9.44
C ASP A 394 1.36 15.04 8.07
N ILE A 395 1.35 14.26 6.98
CA ILE A 395 1.35 14.73 5.60
C ILE A 395 0.11 14.21 4.86
N LEU A 396 -0.42 15.00 3.96
CA LEU A 396 -1.45 14.64 3.00
C LEU A 396 -1.00 15.05 1.60
N TYR A 397 -0.97 14.11 0.67
CA TYR A 397 -0.79 14.45 -0.75
C TYR A 397 -2.05 15.13 -1.27
N ALA A 398 -1.94 16.40 -1.60
CA ALA A 398 -3.05 17.20 -2.11
C ALA A 398 -2.86 17.49 -3.61
N TYR A 399 -3.71 16.90 -4.45
CA TYR A 399 -3.76 17.19 -5.89
C TYR A 399 -5.07 17.91 -6.25
N GLY A 400 -4.93 18.98 -7.05
CA GLY A 400 -6.04 19.86 -7.43
C GLY A 400 -6.26 21.00 -6.44
N LEU A 401 -5.45 21.09 -5.44
CA LEU A 401 -5.28 22.09 -4.39
C LEU A 401 -6.48 23.00 -4.12
N GLY A 402 -7.30 22.51 -3.21
CA GLY A 402 -8.36 23.26 -2.63
C GLY A 402 -8.55 22.93 -1.14
N TYR A 403 -9.45 23.63 -0.51
CA TYR A 403 -9.84 23.38 0.87
C TYR A 403 -11.31 23.79 1.10
N PHE A 404 -11.93 23.23 2.11
CA PHE A 404 -13.21 23.71 2.56
C PHE A 404 -13.01 24.92 3.47
N SER A 405 -13.38 26.10 2.98
CA SER A 405 -13.34 27.34 3.75
C SER A 405 -14.47 27.40 4.77
N LYS A 406 -15.53 26.59 4.56
CA LYS A 406 -16.62 26.40 5.51
C LYS A 406 -17.15 24.97 5.43
N VAL A 407 -17.41 24.38 6.58
CA VAL A 407 -18.06 23.06 6.72
C VAL A 407 -19.41 23.22 7.43
N PRO A 408 -20.38 22.32 7.21
CA PRO A 408 -21.71 22.42 7.81
C PRO A 408 -21.66 22.29 9.34
N SER A 409 -22.66 22.86 10.00
CA SER A 409 -22.90 22.56 11.42
C SER A 409 -23.14 21.06 11.58
N GLY A 410 -22.52 20.43 12.58
CA GLY A 410 -22.57 18.97 12.79
C GLY A 410 -21.50 18.17 12.02
N ALA A 411 -20.70 18.81 11.18
CA ALA A 411 -19.55 18.14 10.57
C ALA A 411 -18.44 17.85 11.59
N THR A 412 -17.83 16.68 11.46
CA THR A 412 -16.61 16.32 12.19
C THR A 412 -15.41 16.54 11.26
N VAL A 413 -14.57 17.51 11.58
CA VAL A 413 -13.34 17.77 10.82
C VAL A 413 -12.35 16.63 11.05
N LEU A 414 -11.94 15.97 9.98
CA LEU A 414 -11.02 14.85 10.00
C LEU A 414 -9.56 15.29 9.86
N VAL A 415 -9.32 16.14 8.87
CA VAL A 415 -7.99 16.59 8.45
C VAL A 415 -8.03 18.06 8.12
N LYS A 416 -7.02 18.80 8.53
CA LYS A 416 -6.80 20.20 8.13
C LYS A 416 -5.32 20.53 8.04
N SER A 417 -4.95 21.52 7.22
CA SER A 417 -3.57 21.97 7.09
C SER A 417 -3.00 22.41 8.44
N ASP A 418 -1.75 22.03 8.72
CA ASP A 418 -1.01 22.48 9.89
C ASP A 418 -0.46 23.89 9.67
N LYS A 419 -1.04 24.86 10.34
CA LYS A 419 -0.63 26.27 10.26
C LYS A 419 0.76 26.57 10.80
N THR A 420 1.39 25.62 11.48
CA THR A 420 2.71 25.78 12.10
C THR A 420 3.85 25.25 11.22
N LYS A 421 3.51 24.49 10.18
CA LYS A 421 4.45 23.88 9.23
C LYS A 421 4.31 24.48 7.84
N THR A 422 5.32 24.27 7.00
CA THR A 422 5.31 24.63 5.58
C THR A 422 5.47 23.35 4.77
N PRO A 423 4.77 23.20 3.62
CA PRO A 423 4.98 22.08 2.72
C PRO A 423 6.43 21.95 2.30
N THR A 424 6.88 20.73 2.14
CA THR A 424 8.27 20.41 1.76
C THR A 424 8.39 20.25 0.25
N GLU A 425 7.36 19.75 -0.41
CA GLU A 425 7.36 19.40 -1.81
C GLU A 425 6.05 19.83 -2.50
N GLY A 426 6.13 20.15 -3.79
CA GLY A 426 4.98 20.44 -4.64
C GLY A 426 5.08 21.76 -5.38
N PHE A 427 3.99 22.15 -6.06
CA PHE A 427 3.90 23.41 -6.81
C PHE A 427 2.70 24.25 -6.36
N ILE A 428 2.98 25.33 -5.65
CA ILE A 428 2.00 26.32 -5.21
C ILE A 428 2.53 27.72 -5.54
N PRO A 429 2.11 28.34 -6.66
CA PRO A 429 2.63 29.64 -7.05
C PRO A 429 2.17 30.74 -6.10
N THR A 430 3.11 31.58 -5.67
CA THR A 430 2.85 32.75 -4.82
C THR A 430 3.30 34.06 -5.46
N ASN A 431 3.45 34.05 -6.77
CA ASN A 431 4.02 35.13 -7.56
C ASN A 431 3.10 36.37 -7.71
N THR A 432 1.84 36.28 -7.24
CA THR A 432 0.93 37.42 -7.10
C THR A 432 0.46 37.55 -5.67
N SER A 433 0.00 38.75 -5.26
CA SER A 433 -0.53 38.97 -3.92
C SER A 433 -1.79 38.14 -3.64
N GLU A 434 -2.60 37.86 -4.66
CA GLU A 434 -3.81 37.04 -4.55
C GLU A 434 -3.44 35.56 -4.30
N ARG A 435 -2.53 34.98 -5.09
CA ARG A 435 -2.02 33.61 -4.92
C ARG A 435 -1.35 33.41 -3.57
N ALA A 436 -0.51 34.37 -3.16
CA ALA A 436 0.13 34.35 -1.85
C ALA A 436 -0.90 34.40 -0.69
N ALA A 437 -1.95 35.19 -0.83
CA ALA A 437 -3.05 35.24 0.14
C ALA A 437 -3.87 33.93 0.16
N GLY A 438 -4.14 33.33 -0.98
CA GLY A 438 -4.80 32.03 -1.12
C GLY A 438 -4.01 30.92 -0.45
N PHE A 439 -2.70 30.83 -0.73
CA PHE A 439 -1.82 29.85 -0.07
C PHE A 439 -1.74 30.05 1.45
N LYS A 440 -1.64 31.28 1.89
CA LYS A 440 -1.68 31.59 3.31
C LYS A 440 -2.99 31.15 3.97
N ALA A 441 -4.12 31.34 3.32
CA ALA A 441 -5.45 30.91 3.82
C ALA A 441 -5.53 29.38 3.88
N TYR A 442 -5.06 28.68 2.84
CA TYR A 442 -4.94 27.24 2.79
C TYR A 442 -4.15 26.69 3.97
N MET A 443 -2.95 27.18 4.20
CA MET A 443 -2.08 26.73 5.30
C MET A 443 -2.55 27.19 6.68
N ASN A 444 -3.42 28.20 6.78
CA ASN A 444 -3.95 28.66 8.07
C ASN A 444 -5.06 27.75 8.64
N GLY A 445 -4.93 26.46 8.49
CA GLY A 445 -5.87 25.48 9.00
C GLY A 445 -7.06 25.24 8.04
N GLY A 446 -6.84 25.37 6.74
CA GLY A 446 -7.82 25.00 5.71
C GLY A 446 -8.26 23.55 5.89
N VAL A 447 -9.57 23.28 5.89
CA VAL A 447 -10.09 21.93 6.11
C VAL A 447 -9.87 21.09 4.86
N GLN A 448 -9.15 19.99 5.00
CA GLN A 448 -8.85 19.06 3.91
C GLN A 448 -9.84 17.91 3.84
N GLY A 449 -10.44 17.52 4.96
CA GLY A 449 -11.42 16.45 5.01
C GLY A 449 -12.37 16.58 6.21
N PHE A 450 -13.64 16.22 6.00
CA PHE A 450 -14.64 16.17 7.07
C PHE A 450 -15.64 15.03 6.85
N ALA A 451 -16.21 14.54 7.95
CA ALA A 451 -17.33 13.60 7.97
C ALA A 451 -18.63 14.32 8.37
N TYR A 452 -19.75 13.85 7.82
CA TYR A 452 -21.09 14.36 8.13
C TYR A 452 -22.08 13.20 8.25
N LYS A 453 -22.70 13.07 9.44
CA LYS A 453 -23.62 11.97 9.77
C LYS A 453 -24.94 12.52 10.34
N GLU A 454 -25.62 13.37 9.61
CA GLU A 454 -26.89 13.94 10.01
C GLU A 454 -27.95 13.78 8.91
N ASN A 455 -29.20 13.92 9.29
CA ASN A 455 -30.36 13.85 8.38
C ASN A 455 -30.43 12.52 7.58
N GLY A 456 -29.98 11.41 8.18
CA GLY A 456 -29.94 10.10 7.55
C GLY A 456 -28.77 9.89 6.58
N MET A 457 -27.94 10.87 6.34
CA MET A 457 -26.76 10.76 5.49
C MET A 457 -25.54 10.28 6.28
N ASN A 458 -24.64 9.56 5.59
CA ASN A 458 -23.31 9.18 6.07
C ASN A 458 -22.31 9.48 4.96
N LEU A 459 -21.64 10.62 5.05
CA LEU A 459 -20.69 11.01 4.02
C LEU A 459 -19.36 11.51 4.59
N VAL A 460 -18.33 11.34 3.80
CA VAL A 460 -16.99 11.90 4.01
C VAL A 460 -16.61 12.66 2.75
N LEU A 461 -16.09 13.85 2.91
CA LEU A 461 -15.63 14.68 1.80
C LEU A 461 -14.18 15.12 2.05
N PHE A 462 -13.33 14.91 1.05
CA PHE A 462 -12.00 15.47 0.97
C PHE A 462 -11.92 16.55 -0.11
N ALA A 463 -11.13 17.57 0.15
CA ALA A 463 -10.97 18.68 -0.76
C ALA A 463 -10.16 18.32 -2.01
N ASN A 464 -9.21 17.39 -1.85
CA ASN A 464 -8.25 16.99 -2.87
C ASN A 464 -8.43 15.51 -3.24
N SER A 465 -7.81 15.07 -4.35
CA SER A 465 -7.90 13.69 -4.80
C SER A 465 -7.26 12.72 -3.79
N LEU A 466 -7.83 11.52 -3.66
CA LEU A 466 -7.26 10.40 -2.90
C LEU A 466 -6.77 9.25 -3.81
N THR A 467 -6.90 9.41 -5.15
CA THR A 467 -6.60 8.31 -6.09
C THR A 467 -5.80 8.79 -7.31
N HIS A 468 -5.26 10.02 -7.26
CA HIS A 468 -4.63 10.64 -8.43
C HIS A 468 -3.56 9.76 -9.05
N LYS A 469 -3.74 9.44 -10.33
CA LYS A 469 -2.84 8.58 -11.15
C LYS A 469 -2.44 7.23 -10.52
N VAL A 470 -3.14 6.80 -9.46
CA VAL A 470 -2.88 5.54 -8.74
C VAL A 470 -1.49 5.51 -8.08
N HIS A 471 -0.85 6.64 -7.89
CA HIS A 471 0.44 6.70 -7.23
C HIS A 471 0.38 7.21 -5.79
N GLN A 472 -0.67 7.92 -5.39
CA GLN A 472 -0.87 8.33 -3.99
C GLN A 472 -1.59 7.21 -3.19
N ARG A 473 -0.93 6.06 -3.05
CA ARG A 473 -1.55 4.88 -2.42
C ARG A 473 -1.61 4.99 -0.90
N ASP A 474 -0.79 5.86 -0.35
CA ASP A 474 -0.80 6.15 1.07
C ASP A 474 -2.19 6.59 1.56
N GLU A 475 -2.93 7.38 0.80
CA GLU A 475 -4.28 7.83 1.16
C GLU A 475 -5.37 6.76 1.05
N TYR A 476 -5.08 5.56 0.60
CA TYR A 476 -6.10 4.51 0.42
C TYR A 476 -6.74 4.03 1.72
N ALA A 477 -6.06 4.19 2.85
CA ALA A 477 -6.63 3.84 4.14
C ALA A 477 -7.84 4.74 4.52
N TYR A 478 -7.92 5.99 4.08
CA TYR A 478 -9.15 6.80 4.24
C TYR A 478 -10.35 6.15 3.54
N ILE A 479 -10.12 5.63 2.33
CA ILE A 479 -11.15 4.99 1.51
C ILE A 479 -11.55 3.66 2.14
N SER A 480 -10.59 2.78 2.42
CA SER A 480 -10.87 1.44 2.97
C SER A 480 -11.55 1.52 4.31
N ASN A 481 -11.09 2.37 5.21
CA ASN A 481 -11.68 2.60 6.52
C ASN A 481 -13.12 3.09 6.42
N PHE A 482 -13.40 4.04 5.53
CA PHE A 482 -14.77 4.51 5.31
C PHE A 482 -15.67 3.40 4.78
N LEU A 483 -15.23 2.68 3.74
CA LEU A 483 -16.02 1.63 3.09
C LEU A 483 -16.35 0.50 4.06
N PHE A 484 -15.37 -0.01 4.79
CA PHE A 484 -15.62 -1.07 5.79
C PHE A 484 -16.43 -0.57 6.98
N SER A 485 -16.19 0.66 7.45
CA SER A 485 -17.00 1.23 8.54
C SER A 485 -18.47 1.42 8.16
N SER A 486 -18.78 1.52 6.86
CA SER A 486 -20.15 1.66 6.37
C SER A 486 -20.96 0.37 6.41
N VAL A 487 -20.29 -0.78 6.52
CA VAL A 487 -20.89 -2.13 6.57
C VAL A 487 -20.59 -2.84 7.88
N LEU A 488 -20.25 -2.12 8.95
CA LEU A 488 -20.06 -2.70 10.27
C LEU A 488 -21.37 -3.15 10.88
N SER A 489 -21.35 -4.33 11.49
CA SER A 489 -22.41 -4.83 12.35
C SER A 489 -22.46 -4.09 13.68
N THR A 490 -23.59 -4.20 14.38
CA THR A 490 -23.66 -3.89 15.81
C THR A 490 -23.00 -4.98 16.67
N GLU A 491 -22.77 -6.18 16.13
CA GLU A 491 -22.15 -7.29 16.82
C GLU A 491 -20.64 -7.05 17.03
N ASN A 492 -20.17 -7.46 18.21
CA ASN A 492 -18.75 -7.47 18.48
C ASN A 492 -18.09 -8.62 17.72
N TYR A 493 -16.84 -8.42 17.32
CA TYR A 493 -16.00 -9.52 16.89
C TYR A 493 -15.63 -10.35 18.12
N ASP A 494 -16.11 -11.59 18.18
CA ASP A 494 -15.91 -12.49 19.32
C ASP A 494 -14.66 -13.38 19.19
N GLY A 495 -13.85 -13.10 18.16
CA GLY A 495 -12.73 -13.94 17.77
C GLY A 495 -13.19 -15.12 16.92
N SER A 496 -12.22 -15.82 16.35
CA SER A 496 -12.47 -17.15 15.82
C SER A 496 -12.67 -18.13 16.97
N ALA A 497 -13.50 -19.13 16.76
CA ALA A 497 -13.36 -20.34 17.54
C ALA A 497 -11.88 -20.77 17.41
N SER A 498 -11.18 -20.95 18.51
CA SER A 498 -9.93 -21.70 18.56
C SER A 498 -10.13 -22.96 17.72
N LEU A 499 -9.04 -23.52 17.15
CA LEU A 499 -9.14 -24.82 16.49
C LEU A 499 -10.14 -25.67 17.27
N PRO A 500 -11.17 -26.24 16.63
CA PRO A 500 -12.21 -26.96 17.37
C PRO A 500 -11.68 -28.19 18.07
N PHE A 501 -10.37 -28.41 18.02
CA PHE A 501 -9.69 -29.61 18.48
C PHE A 501 -9.16 -29.43 19.90
N THR A 502 -9.82 -30.09 20.84
CA THR A 502 -9.43 -30.07 22.26
C THR A 502 -8.14 -30.85 22.56
N ASP A 503 -7.63 -31.62 21.60
CA ASP A 503 -6.43 -32.46 21.69
C ASP A 503 -5.22 -31.88 20.91
N VAL A 504 -5.31 -30.67 20.46
CA VAL A 504 -4.17 -29.89 19.89
C VAL A 504 -3.89 -28.75 20.86
N ALA A 505 -2.79 -28.88 21.61
CA ALA A 505 -2.34 -27.79 22.48
C ALA A 505 -1.74 -26.65 21.63
N ASP A 506 -2.01 -25.40 22.01
CA ASP A 506 -1.58 -24.21 21.27
C ASP A 506 -0.07 -24.12 21.12
N ASP A 507 0.71 -24.66 22.07
CA ASP A 507 2.16 -24.71 22.08
C ASP A 507 2.75 -25.99 21.47
N ALA A 508 1.91 -26.90 20.95
CA ALA A 508 2.40 -28.11 20.30
C ALA A 508 3.20 -27.78 19.03
N TYR A 509 4.36 -28.42 18.83
CA TYR A 509 5.23 -28.17 17.67
C TYR A 509 4.54 -28.37 16.31
N TYR A 510 3.41 -29.06 16.27
CA TYR A 510 2.60 -29.32 15.08
C TYR A 510 1.34 -28.40 15.01
N ALA A 511 1.10 -27.53 15.97
CA ALA A 511 -0.10 -26.71 16.02
C ALA A 511 -0.25 -25.84 14.75
N ASP A 512 0.81 -25.16 14.34
CA ASP A 512 0.83 -24.36 13.11
C ASP A 512 0.51 -25.19 11.86
N ALA A 513 1.02 -26.42 11.79
CA ALA A 513 0.74 -27.32 10.68
C ALA A 513 -0.73 -27.77 10.65
N VAL A 514 -1.35 -27.97 11.81
CA VAL A 514 -2.78 -28.28 11.93
C VAL A 514 -3.62 -27.09 11.48
N VAL A 515 -3.31 -25.89 11.97
CA VAL A 515 -3.97 -24.63 11.56
C VAL A 515 -3.91 -24.48 10.05
N TRP A 516 -2.70 -24.60 9.46
CA TRP A 516 -2.51 -24.52 8.02
C TRP A 516 -3.30 -25.58 7.24
N ALA A 517 -3.29 -26.83 7.70
CA ALA A 517 -3.97 -27.93 7.03
C ALA A 517 -5.52 -27.78 7.07
N VAL A 518 -6.06 -27.23 8.17
CA VAL A 518 -7.49 -26.90 8.28
C VAL A 518 -7.83 -25.72 7.37
N ALA A 519 -7.04 -24.65 7.39
CA ALA A 519 -7.24 -23.46 6.55
C ALA A 519 -7.25 -23.79 5.05
N LYS A 520 -6.38 -24.72 4.63
CA LYS A 520 -6.31 -25.19 3.24
C LYS A 520 -7.31 -26.28 2.90
N ASN A 521 -8.24 -26.60 3.83
CA ASN A 521 -9.21 -27.68 3.69
C ASN A 521 -8.57 -29.07 3.40
N ILE A 522 -7.32 -29.25 3.79
CA ILE A 522 -6.59 -30.52 3.65
C ILE A 522 -7.19 -31.55 4.63
N THR A 523 -7.50 -31.10 5.84
CA THR A 523 -8.14 -31.91 6.89
C THR A 523 -9.25 -31.15 7.59
N SER A 524 -10.19 -31.87 8.19
CA SER A 524 -11.22 -31.35 9.11
C SER A 524 -11.13 -32.00 10.48
N GLY A 525 -10.00 -32.65 10.81
CA GLY A 525 -9.84 -33.42 12.03
C GLY A 525 -10.36 -34.87 11.93
N ALA A 526 -10.17 -35.62 13.00
CA ALA A 526 -10.72 -36.96 13.16
C ALA A 526 -12.22 -36.92 13.52
N THR A 527 -12.61 -35.91 14.30
CA THR A 527 -14.01 -35.55 14.62
C THR A 527 -14.15 -34.04 14.55
N ALA A 528 -15.33 -33.51 14.81
CA ALA A 528 -15.56 -32.07 14.90
C ALA A 528 -14.72 -31.38 16.00
N THR A 529 -14.28 -32.12 17.01
CA THR A 529 -13.58 -31.58 18.20
C THR A 529 -12.23 -32.24 18.49
N THR A 530 -11.81 -33.20 17.68
CA THR A 530 -10.52 -33.88 17.86
C THR A 530 -9.76 -33.97 16.53
N PHE A 531 -8.46 -33.69 16.57
CA PHE A 531 -7.55 -33.86 15.46
C PHE A 531 -6.91 -35.26 15.44
N ALA A 532 -6.66 -35.81 16.61
CA ALA A 532 -5.97 -37.07 16.86
C ALA A 532 -4.53 -37.11 16.37
N PRO A 533 -3.63 -36.18 16.85
CA PRO A 533 -2.31 -35.99 16.30
C PRO A 533 -1.39 -37.23 16.42
N ASN A 534 -1.66 -38.10 17.37
CA ASN A 534 -0.91 -39.32 17.62
C ASN A 534 -1.51 -40.57 16.95
N ALA A 535 -2.60 -40.42 16.20
CA ALA A 535 -3.23 -41.55 15.51
C ALA A 535 -2.46 -41.94 14.25
N SER A 536 -2.42 -43.23 13.96
CA SER A 536 -1.86 -43.72 12.71
C SER A 536 -2.68 -43.27 11.52
N CYS A 537 -2.03 -42.64 10.53
CA CYS A 537 -2.67 -42.23 9.30
C CYS A 537 -2.81 -43.40 8.34
N THR A 538 -4.02 -43.65 7.84
CA THR A 538 -4.24 -44.67 6.81
C THR A 538 -3.74 -44.20 5.45
N ARG A 539 -3.46 -45.13 4.54
CA ARG A 539 -3.06 -44.82 3.17
C ARG A 539 -4.09 -43.96 2.42
N GLY A 540 -5.38 -44.29 2.62
CA GLY A 540 -6.50 -43.50 2.06
C GLY A 540 -6.55 -42.07 2.59
N GLN A 541 -6.27 -41.85 3.86
CA GLN A 541 -6.16 -40.50 4.45
C GLN A 541 -4.95 -39.75 3.88
N MET A 542 -3.79 -40.37 3.84
CA MET A 542 -2.58 -39.74 3.32
C MET A 542 -2.76 -39.28 1.87
N VAL A 543 -3.28 -40.14 1.01
CA VAL A 543 -3.52 -39.81 -0.40
C VAL A 543 -4.57 -38.70 -0.52
N THR A 544 -5.60 -38.70 0.35
CA THR A 544 -6.62 -37.64 0.37
C THR A 544 -6.00 -36.31 0.78
N PHE A 545 -5.11 -36.28 1.75
CA PHE A 545 -4.41 -35.05 2.15
C PHE A 545 -3.54 -34.51 1.03
N LEU A 546 -2.80 -35.34 0.34
CA LEU A 546 -1.97 -34.94 -0.82
C LEU A 546 -2.84 -34.40 -1.97
N TRP A 547 -3.96 -35.05 -2.28
CA TRP A 547 -4.89 -34.62 -3.30
C TRP A 547 -5.51 -33.25 -2.97
N ARG A 548 -5.94 -33.06 -1.71
CA ARG A 548 -6.48 -31.79 -1.24
C ARG A 548 -5.42 -30.69 -1.23
N ALA A 549 -4.19 -31.00 -0.82
CA ALA A 549 -3.07 -30.05 -0.87
C ALA A 549 -2.75 -29.61 -2.30
N ALA A 550 -3.01 -30.48 -3.30
CA ALA A 550 -2.89 -30.15 -4.72
C ALA A 550 -4.13 -29.38 -5.28
N GLY A 551 -5.07 -28.95 -4.43
CA GLY A 551 -6.28 -28.23 -4.84
C GLY A 551 -7.44 -29.12 -5.30
N SER A 552 -7.42 -30.39 -4.93
CA SER A 552 -8.49 -31.38 -5.26
C SER A 552 -8.82 -31.50 -6.76
N PRO A 553 -7.81 -31.61 -7.64
CA PRO A 553 -8.07 -31.70 -9.10
C PRO A 553 -8.92 -32.93 -9.43
N GLU A 554 -9.90 -32.76 -10.30
CA GLU A 554 -10.77 -33.85 -10.72
C GLU A 554 -9.98 -34.89 -11.55
N PRO A 555 -9.96 -36.18 -11.16
CA PRO A 555 -9.29 -37.21 -11.93
C PRO A 555 -10.02 -37.48 -13.25
N LYS A 556 -9.30 -37.89 -14.28
CA LYS A 556 -9.88 -38.24 -15.60
C LYS A 556 -10.82 -39.43 -15.53
N SER A 557 -10.60 -40.33 -14.57
CA SER A 557 -11.43 -41.48 -14.29
C SER A 557 -11.33 -41.82 -12.80
N THR A 558 -12.41 -42.22 -12.19
CA THR A 558 -12.42 -42.76 -10.80
C THR A 558 -12.12 -44.26 -10.76
N THR A 559 -12.10 -44.93 -11.90
CA THR A 559 -11.79 -46.38 -11.96
C THR A 559 -10.30 -46.60 -11.76
N THR A 560 -9.94 -47.38 -10.77
CA THR A 560 -8.57 -47.81 -10.49
C THR A 560 -8.46 -49.34 -10.59
N ALA A 561 -7.24 -49.84 -10.75
CA ALA A 561 -6.98 -51.30 -10.74
C ALA A 561 -7.02 -51.90 -9.34
N PHE A 562 -7.21 -51.10 -8.31
CA PHE A 562 -7.16 -51.54 -6.91
C PHE A 562 -8.50 -52.10 -6.44
N THR A 563 -8.48 -53.36 -6.00
CA THR A 563 -9.71 -54.08 -5.52
C THR A 563 -10.13 -53.64 -4.13
N ASP A 564 -9.26 -52.98 -3.35
CA ASP A 564 -9.50 -52.44 -2.02
C ASP A 564 -10.01 -50.99 -2.00
N VAL A 565 -10.14 -50.36 -3.17
CA VAL A 565 -10.77 -49.05 -3.33
C VAL A 565 -12.25 -49.23 -3.68
N LYS A 566 -13.10 -49.03 -2.68
CA LYS A 566 -14.54 -49.14 -2.88
C LYS A 566 -15.11 -47.93 -3.59
N SER A 567 -16.03 -48.16 -4.51
CA SER A 567 -16.78 -47.07 -5.15
C SER A 567 -17.59 -46.29 -4.09
N GLY A 568 -17.54 -44.95 -4.19
CA GLY A 568 -18.17 -44.04 -3.23
C GLY A 568 -17.35 -43.81 -1.96
N ALA A 569 -16.16 -44.40 -1.81
CA ALA A 569 -15.30 -44.11 -0.67
C ALA A 569 -14.75 -42.66 -0.77
N TYR A 570 -14.60 -41.97 0.38
CA TYR A 570 -14.15 -40.58 0.44
C TYR A 570 -12.79 -40.34 -0.21
N TYR A 571 -11.97 -41.40 -0.32
CA TYR A 571 -10.62 -41.36 -0.93
C TYR A 571 -10.62 -41.84 -2.38
N GLU A 572 -11.74 -42.25 -2.99
CA GLU A 572 -11.78 -42.80 -4.35
C GLU A 572 -11.15 -41.85 -5.39
N LYS A 573 -11.59 -40.59 -5.44
CA LYS A 573 -11.05 -39.59 -6.34
C LYS A 573 -9.57 -39.29 -6.07
N ALA A 574 -9.20 -39.23 -4.80
CA ALA A 574 -7.82 -38.98 -4.40
C ALA A 574 -6.87 -40.12 -4.84
N VAL A 575 -7.30 -41.37 -4.71
CA VAL A 575 -6.54 -42.52 -5.19
C VAL A 575 -6.41 -42.49 -6.72
N ALA A 576 -7.49 -42.22 -7.45
CA ALA A 576 -7.46 -42.12 -8.89
C ALA A 576 -6.48 -41.03 -9.37
N TRP A 577 -6.57 -39.84 -8.77
CA TRP A 577 -5.64 -38.75 -9.03
C TRP A 577 -4.19 -39.13 -8.73
N ALA A 578 -3.95 -39.80 -7.61
CA ALA A 578 -2.60 -40.20 -7.21
C ALA A 578 -1.98 -41.22 -8.18
N VAL A 579 -2.79 -42.12 -8.73
CA VAL A 579 -2.34 -43.04 -9.77
C VAL A 579 -1.99 -42.31 -11.06
N GLU A 580 -2.87 -41.41 -11.51
CA GLU A 580 -2.67 -40.61 -12.72
C GLU A 580 -1.39 -39.75 -12.65
N ASN A 581 -1.05 -39.26 -11.46
CA ASN A 581 0.10 -38.40 -11.24
C ASN A 581 1.35 -39.13 -10.71
N ASN A 582 1.35 -40.46 -10.75
CA ASN A 582 2.45 -41.31 -10.28
C ASN A 582 2.82 -41.12 -8.80
N VAL A 583 1.90 -40.65 -7.97
CA VAL A 583 2.07 -40.51 -6.53
C VAL A 583 2.04 -41.89 -5.83
N THR A 584 1.27 -42.82 -6.38
CA THR A 584 1.22 -44.20 -5.90
C THR A 584 1.00 -45.19 -7.03
N THR A 585 1.61 -46.37 -6.90
CA THR A 585 1.38 -47.53 -7.77
C THR A 585 0.67 -48.68 -7.04
N GLY A 586 0.26 -48.43 -5.80
CA GLY A 586 -0.29 -49.47 -4.93
C GLY A 586 0.75 -50.20 -4.10
N THR A 587 0.30 -51.20 -3.37
CA THR A 587 1.18 -52.09 -2.57
C THR A 587 1.07 -53.52 -3.05
N SER A 588 0.87 -53.76 -4.31
CA SER A 588 0.71 -55.10 -4.73
C SER A 588 1.93 -55.91 -4.77
N SER A 589 1.85 -57.00 -4.36
CA SER A 589 2.36 -58.07 -5.21
C SER A 589 1.32 -58.58 -6.15
#